data_1f498112830e65c457348c7534502e86
#
_entry.id   1f498112830e65c457348c7534502e86
#
_cell.length_a   1.000
_cell.length_b   1.000
_cell.length_c   1.000
_cell.angle_alpha   90.00
_cell.angle_beta   90.00
_cell.angle_gamma   90.00
#
_symmetry.space_group_name_H-M   'P 1'
#
loop_
_entity.id
_entity.type
_entity.pdbx_description
1 polymer ?
#
loop_
_entity_poly.entity_id
_entity_poly.type
_entity_poly.pdbx_seq_one_letter_code
_entity_poly.pdbx_strand_id
1 'polypeptide(L)'
;MAGGTVICAAVEGIVDEAVVRKLVDRAGGALGEVYGKQGKSSLRQRITGYNNAAQHAPWLVLVDLDSDEDCAPPLRSAWLPQPAPHLCFRVAVREVEACLLADAERLAGFLSVARSSLPPDPERLGDPKATMVNLARASRRRDIREDMVPRPGSGRQVGPAYSSRLIEFASADWRPDVAAGRADSLKRAMRCLKRLIKGAA
;
A
#
# COMPACT_ATOMS: atom_id res chain seq x y z
N MET A 1 -22.41 16.48 -12.87
CA MET A 1 -21.22 15.96 -12.16
C MET A 1 -20.60 14.94 -13.10
N ALA A 2 -19.43 15.21 -13.66
CA ALA A 2 -18.70 14.23 -14.46
C ALA A 2 -18.33 13.07 -13.54
N GLY A 3 -18.91 11.89 -13.76
CA GLY A 3 -18.59 10.70 -13.00
C GLY A 3 -17.12 10.35 -13.23
N GLY A 4 -16.31 10.34 -12.14
CA GLY A 4 -14.90 9.94 -12.22
C GLY A 4 -14.76 8.51 -12.73
N THR A 5 -13.67 8.21 -13.44
CA THR A 5 -13.35 6.85 -13.90
C THR A 5 -13.38 5.87 -12.73
N VAL A 6 -14.22 4.85 -12.81
CA VAL A 6 -14.30 3.79 -11.79
C VAL A 6 -13.19 2.78 -12.02
N ILE A 7 -12.41 2.50 -10.97
CA ILE A 7 -11.28 1.55 -10.98
C ILE A 7 -11.59 0.41 -10.02
N CYS A 8 -11.68 -0.82 -10.51
CA CYS A 8 -11.70 -2.00 -9.65
C CYS A 8 -10.27 -2.31 -9.16
N ALA A 9 -10.16 -2.91 -7.98
CA ALA A 9 -8.86 -3.25 -7.44
C ALA A 9 -8.78 -4.68 -6.90
N ALA A 10 -7.56 -5.20 -6.82
CA ALA A 10 -7.27 -6.43 -6.10
C ALA A 10 -6.00 -6.25 -5.25
N VAL A 11 -6.07 -6.70 -3.99
CA VAL A 11 -5.06 -6.44 -2.96
C VAL A 11 -4.85 -7.64 -2.05
N GLU A 12 -3.74 -7.67 -1.30
CA GLU A 12 -3.42 -8.76 -0.39
C GLU A 12 -4.19 -8.70 0.92
N GLY A 13 -4.38 -7.50 1.47
CA GLY A 13 -4.98 -7.29 2.78
C GLY A 13 -5.83 -6.01 2.90
N ILE A 14 -6.34 -5.80 4.10
CA ILE A 14 -7.23 -4.67 4.41
C ILE A 14 -6.48 -3.33 4.52
N VAL A 15 -5.19 -3.34 4.87
CA VAL A 15 -4.35 -2.14 4.88
C VAL A 15 -4.08 -1.68 3.45
N ASP A 16 -3.78 -2.63 2.55
CA ASP A 16 -3.61 -2.36 1.12
C ASP A 16 -4.86 -1.74 0.50
N GLU A 17 -6.05 -2.23 0.90
CA GLU A 17 -7.31 -1.64 0.45
C GLU A 17 -7.41 -0.16 0.84
N ALA A 18 -7.06 0.20 2.09
CA ALA A 18 -7.09 1.58 2.54
C ALA A 18 -6.09 2.44 1.76
N VAL A 19 -4.88 1.91 1.50
CA VAL A 19 -3.86 2.56 0.66
C VAL A 19 -4.38 2.77 -0.75
N VAL A 20 -4.92 1.74 -1.39
CA VAL A 20 -5.46 1.81 -2.76
C VAL A 20 -6.61 2.80 -2.85
N ARG A 21 -7.52 2.82 -1.90
CA ARG A 21 -8.62 3.78 -1.82
C ARG A 21 -8.11 5.21 -1.85
N LYS A 22 -7.13 5.51 -1.02
CA LYS A 22 -6.51 6.84 -0.96
C LYS A 22 -5.76 7.19 -2.26
N LEU A 23 -5.08 6.21 -2.88
CA LEU A 23 -4.36 6.41 -4.15
C LEU A 23 -5.30 6.73 -5.31
N VAL A 24 -6.42 5.99 -5.44
CA VAL A 24 -7.41 6.19 -6.50
C VAL A 24 -8.08 7.55 -6.34
N ASP A 25 -8.50 7.91 -5.13
CA ASP A 25 -9.07 9.23 -4.80
C ASP A 25 -8.10 10.37 -5.20
N ARG A 26 -6.84 10.28 -4.76
CA ARG A 26 -5.81 11.29 -5.08
C ARG A 26 -5.44 11.36 -6.55
N ALA A 27 -5.65 10.29 -7.30
CA ALA A 27 -5.45 10.28 -8.75
C ALA A 27 -6.65 10.87 -9.53
N GLY A 28 -7.77 11.13 -8.87
CA GLY A 28 -8.99 11.71 -9.44
C GLY A 28 -9.97 10.65 -9.99
N GLY A 29 -9.84 9.39 -9.57
CA GLY A 29 -10.76 8.30 -9.89
C GLY A 29 -11.74 8.00 -8.76
N ALA A 30 -12.65 7.07 -9.01
CA ALA A 30 -13.54 6.46 -8.03
C ALA A 30 -13.16 4.99 -7.83
N LEU A 31 -13.01 4.54 -6.59
CA LEU A 31 -12.74 3.13 -6.31
C LEU A 31 -14.05 2.33 -6.40
N GLY A 32 -14.07 1.33 -7.29
CA GLY A 32 -15.12 0.33 -7.40
C GLY A 32 -14.91 -0.83 -6.42
N GLU A 33 -15.26 -2.04 -6.85
CA GLU A 33 -15.10 -3.25 -6.05
C GLU A 33 -13.62 -3.56 -5.78
N VAL A 34 -13.34 -4.03 -4.54
CA VAL A 34 -12.00 -4.44 -4.11
C VAL A 34 -12.00 -5.92 -3.78
N TYR A 35 -11.24 -6.67 -4.55
CA TYR A 35 -11.10 -8.11 -4.47
C TYR A 35 -9.83 -8.52 -3.72
N GLY A 36 -9.71 -9.82 -3.45
CA GLY A 36 -8.55 -10.39 -2.76
C GLY A 36 -8.74 -10.37 -1.25
N LYS A 37 -7.81 -9.74 -0.53
CA LYS A 37 -7.77 -9.67 0.95
C LYS A 37 -7.60 -11.03 1.65
N GLN A 38 -7.05 -12.02 0.95
CA GLN A 38 -6.81 -13.38 1.42
C GLN A 38 -5.31 -13.75 1.30
N GLY A 39 -4.45 -12.73 1.28
CA GLY A 39 -3.01 -12.85 1.18
C GLY A 39 -2.50 -13.03 -0.25
N LYS A 40 -1.18 -12.96 -0.37
CA LYS A 40 -0.41 -12.94 -1.62
C LYS A 40 -0.67 -14.16 -2.52
N SER A 41 -0.68 -15.36 -1.92
CA SER A 41 -0.90 -16.61 -2.68
C SER A 41 -2.25 -16.65 -3.38
N SER A 42 -3.33 -16.21 -2.69
CA SER A 42 -4.66 -16.10 -3.28
C SER A 42 -4.72 -15.06 -4.39
N LEU A 43 -4.04 -13.93 -4.21
CA LEU A 43 -3.95 -12.88 -5.23
C LEU A 43 -3.25 -13.40 -6.49
N ARG A 44 -2.11 -14.11 -6.32
CA ARG A 44 -1.35 -14.71 -7.40
C ARG A 44 -2.17 -15.72 -8.22
N GLN A 45 -2.90 -16.60 -7.53
CA GLN A 45 -3.77 -17.60 -8.21
C GLN A 45 -4.83 -16.95 -9.11
N ARG A 46 -5.30 -15.75 -8.76
CA ARG A 46 -6.38 -15.05 -9.46
C ARG A 46 -5.89 -13.98 -10.43
N ILE A 47 -4.57 -13.75 -10.54
CA ILE A 47 -4.01 -12.65 -11.34
C ILE A 47 -4.45 -12.67 -12.80
N THR A 48 -4.54 -13.86 -13.41
CA THR A 48 -5.02 -14.02 -14.79
C THR A 48 -6.47 -13.56 -14.95
N GLY A 49 -7.34 -13.84 -13.97
CA GLY A 49 -8.71 -13.38 -13.95
C GLY A 49 -8.82 -11.84 -13.91
N TYR A 50 -8.04 -11.20 -13.04
CA TYR A 50 -7.96 -9.74 -12.98
C TYR A 50 -7.41 -9.12 -14.26
N ASN A 51 -6.41 -9.77 -14.87
CA ASN A 51 -5.86 -9.34 -16.14
C ASN A 51 -6.90 -9.44 -17.29
N ASN A 52 -7.69 -10.51 -17.33
CA ASN A 52 -8.76 -10.66 -18.32
C ASN A 52 -9.85 -9.59 -18.12
N ALA A 53 -10.26 -9.30 -16.89
CA ALA A 53 -11.20 -8.22 -16.62
C ALA A 53 -10.65 -6.85 -17.04
N ALA A 54 -9.33 -6.66 -16.91
CA ALA A 54 -8.65 -5.43 -17.32
C ALA A 54 -8.50 -5.26 -18.84
N GLN A 55 -8.98 -6.20 -19.67
CA GLN A 55 -9.16 -5.98 -21.11
C GLN A 55 -10.31 -5.01 -21.39
N HIS A 56 -11.28 -4.92 -20.47
CA HIS A 56 -12.54 -4.22 -20.70
C HIS A 56 -12.80 -3.05 -19.77
N ALA A 57 -12.09 -2.97 -18.64
CA ALA A 57 -12.30 -1.94 -17.62
C ALA A 57 -10.99 -1.64 -16.87
N PRO A 58 -10.86 -0.43 -16.26
CA PRO A 58 -9.69 -0.05 -15.46
C PRO A 58 -9.53 -0.88 -14.19
N TRP A 59 -8.34 -1.46 -13.99
CA TRP A 59 -7.99 -2.25 -12.81
C TRP A 59 -6.66 -1.81 -12.19
N LEU A 60 -6.60 -1.87 -10.87
CA LEU A 60 -5.37 -1.77 -10.10
C LEU A 60 -5.14 -3.08 -9.33
N VAL A 61 -4.01 -3.72 -9.54
CA VAL A 61 -3.53 -4.81 -8.67
C VAL A 61 -2.32 -4.31 -7.90
N LEU A 62 -2.38 -4.35 -6.58
CA LEU A 62 -1.27 -4.00 -5.69
C LEU A 62 -0.84 -5.24 -4.90
N VAL A 63 0.46 -5.50 -4.92
CA VAL A 63 1.09 -6.64 -4.25
C VAL A 63 2.35 -6.16 -3.54
N ASP A 64 2.67 -6.74 -2.40
CA ASP A 64 3.93 -6.50 -1.70
C ASP A 64 5.08 -7.28 -2.35
N LEU A 65 6.27 -6.70 -2.37
CA LEU A 65 7.46 -7.39 -2.84
C LEU A 65 7.91 -8.45 -1.83
N ASP A 66 7.81 -8.11 -0.55
CA ASP A 66 8.36 -8.89 0.57
C ASP A 66 9.85 -9.23 0.37
N SER A 67 10.20 -10.49 0.63
CA SER A 67 11.51 -11.09 0.36
C SER A 67 11.55 -11.98 -0.87
N ASP A 68 10.50 -11.98 -1.71
CA ASP A 68 10.39 -12.90 -2.86
C ASP A 68 11.43 -12.58 -3.93
N GLU A 69 11.77 -11.29 -4.08
CA GLU A 69 12.72 -10.81 -5.09
C GLU A 69 13.49 -9.58 -4.56
N ASP A 70 14.63 -9.31 -5.14
CA ASP A 70 15.43 -8.12 -4.80
C ASP A 70 14.77 -6.83 -5.26
N CYS A 71 14.00 -6.88 -6.34
CA CYS A 71 13.29 -5.72 -6.91
C CYS A 71 11.99 -6.11 -7.63
N ALA A 72 11.13 -5.12 -7.87
CA ALA A 72 9.81 -5.34 -8.44
C ALA A 72 9.75 -5.90 -9.89
N PRO A 73 10.68 -5.61 -10.82
CA PRO A 73 10.57 -6.09 -12.20
C PRO A 73 10.55 -7.61 -12.36
N PRO A 74 11.42 -8.41 -11.72
CA PRO A 74 11.36 -9.87 -11.82
C PRO A 74 10.02 -10.44 -11.35
N LEU A 75 9.52 -10.00 -10.19
CA LEU A 75 8.23 -10.44 -9.67
C LEU A 75 7.09 -10.12 -10.65
N ARG A 76 7.07 -8.90 -11.20
CA ARG A 76 6.05 -8.51 -12.18
C ARG A 76 6.08 -9.40 -13.43
N SER A 77 7.27 -9.69 -13.97
CA SER A 77 7.43 -10.53 -15.15
C SER A 77 7.06 -11.98 -14.88
N ALA A 78 7.35 -12.49 -13.67
CA ALA A 78 7.00 -13.86 -13.26
C ALA A 78 5.49 -14.03 -13.04
N TRP A 79 4.80 -12.99 -12.53
CA TRP A 79 3.37 -13.08 -12.28
C TRP A 79 2.53 -12.78 -13.52
N LEU A 80 2.95 -11.80 -14.31
CA LEU A 80 2.15 -11.29 -15.44
C LEU A 80 3.05 -10.70 -16.52
N PRO A 81 3.60 -11.53 -17.41
CA PRO A 81 4.49 -11.09 -18.49
C PRO A 81 3.77 -10.18 -19.52
N GLN A 82 2.46 -10.36 -19.68
CA GLN A 82 1.64 -9.60 -20.63
C GLN A 82 0.45 -8.94 -19.91
N PRO A 83 0.64 -7.77 -19.30
CA PRO A 83 -0.45 -7.05 -18.65
C PRO A 83 -1.42 -6.49 -19.68
N ALA A 84 -2.71 -6.56 -19.38
CA ALA A 84 -3.79 -5.97 -20.20
C ALA A 84 -3.65 -4.43 -20.27
N PRO A 85 -4.21 -3.79 -21.30
CA PRO A 85 -4.05 -2.34 -21.53
C PRO A 85 -4.61 -1.48 -20.40
N HIS A 86 -5.68 -1.93 -19.73
CA HIS A 86 -6.29 -1.22 -18.62
C HIS A 86 -5.88 -1.75 -17.25
N LEU A 87 -4.77 -2.52 -17.16
CA LEU A 87 -4.23 -3.01 -15.90
C LEU A 87 -3.08 -2.14 -15.38
N CYS A 88 -3.25 -1.61 -14.19
CA CYS A 88 -2.19 -1.04 -13.39
C CYS A 88 -1.69 -2.09 -12.38
N PHE A 89 -0.77 -2.99 -12.79
CA PHE A 89 -0.14 -3.95 -11.88
C PHE A 89 1.07 -3.32 -11.21
N ARG A 90 1.02 -3.15 -9.87
CA ARG A 90 2.05 -2.47 -9.08
C ARG A 90 2.53 -3.33 -7.93
N VAL A 91 3.79 -3.14 -7.60
CA VAL A 91 4.48 -3.81 -6.50
C VAL A 91 4.95 -2.75 -5.53
N ALA A 92 4.54 -2.84 -4.27
CA ALA A 92 5.07 -2.02 -3.18
C ALA A 92 6.42 -2.59 -2.74
N VAL A 93 7.41 -1.74 -2.52
CA VAL A 93 8.77 -2.15 -2.13
C VAL A 93 9.00 -1.77 -0.65
N ARG A 94 9.20 -2.64 0.25
CA ARG A 94 9.01 -4.10 0.27
C ARG A 94 7.55 -4.46 0.57
N GLU A 95 6.89 -3.60 1.35
CA GLU A 95 5.51 -3.70 1.85
C GLU A 95 4.83 -2.34 1.76
N VAL A 96 3.51 -2.31 1.80
CA VAL A 96 2.75 -1.04 1.81
C VAL A 96 3.12 -0.14 2.99
N GLU A 97 3.63 -0.70 4.08
CA GLU A 97 4.15 0.06 5.22
C GLU A 97 5.26 1.04 4.81
N ALA A 98 6.11 0.68 3.85
CA ALA A 98 7.13 1.60 3.32
C ALA A 98 6.49 2.84 2.67
N CYS A 99 5.37 2.67 1.98
CA CYS A 99 4.62 3.78 1.41
C CYS A 99 4.04 4.71 2.50
N LEU A 100 3.58 4.15 3.61
CA LEU A 100 3.06 4.92 4.76
C LEU A 100 4.18 5.63 5.51
N LEU A 101 5.33 4.97 5.73
CA LEU A 101 6.55 5.53 6.35
C LEU A 101 7.11 6.70 5.53
N ALA A 102 6.85 6.74 4.24
CA ALA A 102 7.33 7.79 3.34
C ALA A 102 6.71 9.17 3.63
N ASP A 103 5.52 9.28 4.23
CA ASP A 103 4.99 10.54 4.77
C ASP A 103 5.46 10.75 6.21
N ALA A 104 6.76 10.96 6.39
CA ALA A 104 7.39 11.03 7.70
C ALA A 104 6.81 12.08 8.64
N GLU A 105 6.35 13.21 8.11
CA GLU A 105 5.79 14.29 8.92
C GLU A 105 4.45 13.88 9.54
N ARG A 106 3.52 13.41 8.72
CA ARG A 106 2.19 13.00 9.18
C ARG A 106 2.26 11.76 10.05
N LEU A 107 3.09 10.79 9.67
CA LEU A 107 3.24 9.58 10.45
C LEU A 107 3.89 9.84 11.82
N ALA A 108 4.89 10.73 11.90
CA ALA A 108 5.49 11.14 13.18
C ALA A 108 4.46 11.77 14.12
N GLY A 109 3.59 12.63 13.57
CA GLY A 109 2.47 13.22 14.33
C GLY A 109 1.48 12.17 14.80
N PHE A 110 1.04 11.29 13.91
CA PHE A 110 0.09 10.22 14.21
C PHE A 110 0.61 9.27 15.31
N LEU A 111 1.86 8.83 15.16
CA LEU A 111 2.51 7.96 16.17
C LEU A 111 2.99 8.72 17.41
N SER A 112 2.98 10.06 17.41
CA SER A 112 3.55 10.88 18.50
C SER A 112 5.01 10.54 18.82
N VAL A 113 5.84 10.49 17.77
CA VAL A 113 7.30 10.28 17.85
C VAL A 113 8.05 11.46 17.21
N ALA A 114 9.35 11.56 17.44
CA ALA A 114 10.15 12.56 16.76
C ALA A 114 10.26 12.24 15.25
N ARG A 115 10.14 13.25 14.38
CA ARG A 115 10.29 13.06 12.94
C ARG A 115 11.67 12.48 12.57
N SER A 116 12.71 12.81 13.30
CA SER A 116 14.06 12.27 13.13
C SER A 116 14.18 10.77 13.40
N SER A 117 13.18 10.17 14.04
CA SER A 117 13.14 8.71 14.26
C SER A 117 12.65 7.94 13.02
N LEU A 118 12.05 8.64 12.05
CA LEU A 118 11.58 7.97 10.84
C LEU A 118 12.72 7.74 9.85
N PRO A 119 12.71 6.59 9.15
CA PRO A 119 13.77 6.26 8.20
C PRO A 119 13.84 7.27 7.04
N PRO A 120 15.03 7.67 6.59
CA PRO A 120 15.18 8.59 5.46
C PRO A 120 14.74 7.97 4.12
N ASP A 121 14.93 6.66 3.95
CA ASP A 121 14.61 5.91 2.75
C ASP A 121 13.81 4.63 3.11
N PRO A 122 12.47 4.72 3.14
CA PRO A 122 11.62 3.61 3.57
C PRO A 122 11.69 2.37 2.67
N GLU A 123 11.96 2.53 1.38
CA GLU A 123 12.05 1.40 0.43
C GLU A 123 13.36 0.60 0.54
N ARG A 124 14.35 1.10 1.28
CA ARG A 124 15.58 0.36 1.60
C ARG A 124 15.51 -0.45 2.88
N LEU A 125 14.40 -0.34 3.61
CA LEU A 125 14.18 -1.16 4.81
C LEU A 125 14.03 -2.64 4.42
N GLY A 126 14.69 -3.52 5.14
CA GLY A 126 14.49 -4.97 5.00
C GLY A 126 13.13 -5.43 5.52
N ASP A 127 12.63 -4.75 6.56
CA ASP A 127 11.34 -5.04 7.21
C ASP A 127 10.66 -3.72 7.62
N PRO A 128 9.83 -3.14 6.73
CA PRO A 128 9.06 -1.92 7.00
C PRO A 128 8.05 -2.12 8.13
N LYS A 129 7.44 -3.30 8.24
CA LYS A 129 6.46 -3.65 9.27
C LYS A 129 7.09 -3.66 10.67
N ALA A 130 8.23 -4.32 10.82
CA ALA A 130 8.98 -4.28 12.09
C ALA A 130 9.42 -2.86 12.43
N THR A 131 9.83 -2.06 11.45
CA THR A 131 10.17 -0.64 11.65
C THR A 131 8.96 0.15 12.15
N MET A 132 7.78 -0.05 11.58
CA MET A 132 6.53 0.59 12.02
C MET A 132 6.20 0.22 13.47
N VAL A 133 6.31 -1.06 13.84
CA VAL A 133 6.10 -1.53 15.23
C VAL A 133 7.12 -0.90 16.19
N ASN A 134 8.39 -0.78 15.79
CA ASN A 134 9.42 -0.17 16.64
C ASN A 134 9.17 1.33 16.83
N LEU A 135 8.71 2.04 15.83
CA LEU A 135 8.26 3.43 15.97
C LEU A 135 7.07 3.55 16.92
N ALA A 136 6.07 2.68 16.76
CA ALA A 136 4.92 2.62 17.67
C ALA A 136 5.34 2.33 19.13
N ARG A 137 6.35 1.49 19.35
CA ARG A 137 6.90 1.19 20.69
C ARG A 137 7.50 2.42 21.35
N ALA A 138 8.11 3.32 20.56
CA ALA A 138 8.67 4.60 21.03
C ALA A 138 7.63 5.71 21.17
N SER A 139 6.36 5.45 20.85
CA SER A 139 5.28 6.44 20.92
C SER A 139 5.09 6.98 22.36
N ARG A 140 4.83 8.28 22.46
CA ARG A 140 4.38 8.92 23.72
C ARG A 140 2.94 8.54 24.06
N ARG A 141 2.14 8.16 23.08
CA ARG A 141 0.74 7.76 23.25
C ARG A 141 0.65 6.30 23.70
N ARG A 142 -0.04 6.09 24.81
CA ARG A 142 -0.24 4.76 25.38
C ARG A 142 -1.10 3.88 24.46
N ASP A 143 -2.17 4.42 23.91
CA ASP A 143 -3.08 3.71 22.99
C ASP A 143 -2.36 3.20 21.74
N ILE A 144 -1.47 4.00 21.13
CA ILE A 144 -0.65 3.55 20.00
C ILE A 144 0.24 2.37 20.38
N ARG A 145 0.87 2.42 21.57
CA ARG A 145 1.71 1.30 22.01
C ARG A 145 0.89 0.03 22.27
N GLU A 146 -0.26 0.15 22.90
CA GLU A 146 -1.14 -0.99 23.22
C GLU A 146 -1.74 -1.63 21.94
N ASP A 147 -2.08 -0.82 20.94
CA ASP A 147 -2.73 -1.25 19.72
C ASP A 147 -1.77 -1.82 18.68
N MET A 148 -0.59 -1.21 18.53
CA MET A 148 0.32 -1.54 17.42
C MET A 148 1.49 -2.44 17.81
N VAL A 149 1.84 -2.53 19.11
CA VAL A 149 2.96 -3.34 19.57
C VAL A 149 2.48 -4.70 20.08
N PRO A 150 3.08 -5.82 19.63
CA PRO A 150 2.69 -7.12 20.12
C PRO A 150 2.96 -7.28 21.61
N ARG A 151 2.05 -7.93 22.31
CA ARG A 151 2.22 -8.23 23.75
C ARG A 151 3.39 -9.21 23.93
N PRO A 152 4.22 -9.03 24.97
CA PRO A 152 5.27 -9.99 25.29
C PRO A 152 4.73 -11.42 25.38
N GLY A 153 5.43 -12.37 24.79
CA GLY A 153 5.04 -13.79 24.79
C GLY A 153 3.87 -14.17 23.87
N SER A 154 3.28 -13.23 23.11
CA SER A 154 2.14 -13.54 22.22
C SER A 154 2.52 -14.33 20.95
N GLY A 155 3.80 -14.39 20.59
CA GLY A 155 4.26 -14.96 19.31
C GLY A 155 3.83 -14.19 18.06
N ARG A 156 3.16 -13.04 18.22
CA ARG A 156 2.70 -12.20 17.10
C ARG A 156 3.76 -11.18 16.70
N GLN A 157 3.79 -10.81 15.44
CA GLN A 157 4.69 -9.77 14.93
C GLN A 157 4.16 -8.36 15.19
N VAL A 158 2.85 -8.19 15.27
CA VAL A 158 2.16 -6.91 15.43
C VAL A 158 1.15 -6.93 16.57
N GLY A 159 0.76 -5.74 17.02
CA GLY A 159 -0.25 -5.57 18.07
C GLY A 159 -1.68 -5.86 17.61
N PRO A 160 -2.63 -5.93 18.54
CA PRO A 160 -4.00 -6.40 18.25
C PRO A 160 -4.79 -5.48 17.31
N ALA A 161 -4.51 -4.19 17.30
CA ALA A 161 -5.19 -3.21 16.45
C ALA A 161 -4.27 -2.56 15.40
N TYR A 162 -3.12 -3.18 15.10
CA TYR A 162 -2.13 -2.67 14.16
C TYR A 162 -2.75 -2.27 12.81
N SER A 163 -3.47 -3.19 12.17
CA SER A 163 -4.09 -2.91 10.88
C SER A 163 -5.13 -1.79 10.96
N SER A 164 -5.93 -1.74 12.03
CA SER A 164 -6.92 -0.68 12.24
C SER A 164 -6.26 0.70 12.35
N ARG A 165 -5.12 0.80 13.07
CA ARG A 165 -4.36 2.04 13.18
C ARG A 165 -3.73 2.47 11.85
N LEU A 166 -3.24 1.53 11.05
CA LEU A 166 -2.72 1.86 9.71
C LEU A 166 -3.83 2.31 8.76
N ILE A 167 -5.01 1.68 8.83
CA ILE A 167 -6.19 2.09 8.05
C ILE A 167 -6.63 3.51 8.46
N GLU A 168 -6.67 3.80 9.77
CA GLU A 168 -6.97 5.13 10.29
C GLU A 168 -6.00 6.16 9.70
N PHE A 169 -4.70 5.92 9.82
CA PHE A 169 -3.67 6.80 9.28
C PHE A 169 -3.78 6.98 7.76
N ALA A 170 -3.90 5.87 7.01
CA ALA A 170 -3.98 5.91 5.55
C ALA A 170 -5.20 6.71 5.07
N SER A 171 -6.33 6.57 5.75
CA SER A 171 -7.59 7.21 5.36
C SER A 171 -7.62 8.70 5.71
N ALA A 172 -7.20 9.07 6.93
CA ALA A 172 -7.34 10.43 7.45
C ALA A 172 -6.14 11.33 7.13
N ASP A 173 -4.92 10.87 7.43
CA ASP A 173 -3.74 11.73 7.52
C ASP A 173 -2.74 11.60 6.38
N TRP A 174 -2.61 10.39 5.80
CA TRP A 174 -1.61 10.08 4.80
C TRP A 174 -1.75 10.90 3.51
N ARG A 175 -0.63 11.42 3.02
CA ARG A 175 -0.53 12.24 1.81
C ARG A 175 0.29 11.50 0.73
N PRO A 176 -0.34 10.73 -0.15
CA PRO A 176 0.37 9.97 -1.20
C PRO A 176 1.30 10.81 -2.07
N ASP A 177 0.90 12.04 -2.40
CA ASP A 177 1.71 12.93 -3.24
C ASP A 177 3.03 13.34 -2.54
N VAL A 178 3.00 13.56 -1.22
CA VAL A 178 4.19 13.85 -0.41
C VAL A 178 5.05 12.60 -0.25
N ALA A 179 4.42 11.48 0.10
CA ALA A 179 5.07 10.19 0.27
C ALA A 179 5.78 9.71 -1.01
N ALA A 180 5.21 9.98 -2.19
CA ALA A 180 5.80 9.64 -3.49
C ALA A 180 7.15 10.34 -3.77
N GLY A 181 7.50 11.37 -3.02
CA GLY A 181 8.83 11.99 -3.06
C GLY A 181 9.93 11.13 -2.42
N ARG A 182 9.56 10.12 -1.60
CA ARG A 182 10.45 9.27 -0.82
C ARG A 182 10.23 7.77 -1.05
N ALA A 183 9.29 7.40 -1.93
CA ALA A 183 8.97 6.03 -2.31
C ALA A 183 8.76 5.96 -3.83
N ASP A 184 9.73 5.41 -4.57
CA ASP A 184 9.67 5.36 -6.03
C ASP A 184 8.58 4.39 -6.53
N SER A 185 8.36 3.28 -5.83
CA SER A 185 7.27 2.35 -6.16
C SER A 185 5.91 3.05 -6.09
N LEU A 186 5.68 3.86 -5.04
CA LEU A 186 4.48 4.67 -4.88
C LEU A 186 4.35 5.75 -5.97
N LYS A 187 5.44 6.45 -6.28
CA LYS A 187 5.49 7.44 -7.37
C LYS A 187 5.09 6.81 -8.71
N ARG A 188 5.58 5.60 -8.99
CA ARG A 188 5.23 4.84 -10.19
C ARG A 188 3.77 4.39 -10.16
N ALA A 189 3.23 4.00 -8.99
CA ALA A 189 1.82 3.63 -8.83
C ALA A 189 0.90 4.83 -9.13
N MET A 190 1.15 5.98 -8.55
CA MET A 190 0.41 7.22 -8.79
C MET A 190 0.45 7.63 -10.28
N ARG A 191 1.62 7.54 -10.92
CA ARG A 191 1.74 7.83 -12.36
C ARG A 191 0.96 6.85 -13.23
N CYS A 192 0.94 5.57 -12.86
CA CYS A 192 0.17 4.55 -13.54
C CYS A 192 -1.34 4.82 -13.44
N LEU A 193 -1.83 5.09 -12.24
CA LEU A 193 -3.23 5.43 -11.99
C LEU A 193 -3.68 6.67 -12.77
N LYS A 194 -2.89 7.75 -12.73
CA LYS A 194 -3.20 8.99 -13.50
C LYS A 194 -3.31 8.74 -15.01
N ARG A 195 -2.48 7.84 -15.57
CA ARG A 195 -2.57 7.44 -16.98
C ARG A 195 -3.81 6.61 -17.25
N LEU A 196 -4.11 5.67 -16.38
CA LEU A 196 -5.28 4.80 -16.49
C LEU A 196 -6.59 5.61 -16.49
N ILE A 197 -6.69 6.59 -15.60
CA ILE A 197 -7.86 7.49 -15.51
C ILE A 197 -7.99 8.35 -16.77
N LYS A 198 -6.88 8.92 -17.25
CA LYS A 198 -6.89 9.76 -18.47
C LYS A 198 -7.19 8.96 -19.74
N GLY A 199 -6.79 7.70 -19.81
CA GLY A 199 -7.02 6.84 -20.97
C GLY A 199 -8.40 6.21 -21.02
N ALA A 200 -9.16 6.27 -19.91
CA ALA A 200 -10.53 5.77 -19.81
C ALA A 200 -11.59 6.90 -19.95
N ALA A 201 -11.15 8.14 -19.99
CA ALA A 201 -11.99 9.32 -20.27
C ALA A 201 -11.95 9.64 -21.75
#